data_9a216cf806b815aac9540293de7b106f
#
_entry.id   9a216cf806b815aac9540293de7b106f
#
_cell.length_a   1.000
_cell.length_b   1.000
_cell.length_c   1.000
_cell.angle_alpha   90.00
_cell.angle_beta   90.00
_cell.angle_gamma   90.00
#
_symmetry.space_group_name_H-M   'P 1'
#
loop_
_entity.id
_entity.type
_entity.pdbx_description
1 polymer ?
#
loop_
_entity_poly.entity_id
_entity_poly.type
_entity_poly.pdbx_seq_one_letter_code
_entity_poly.pdbx_strand_id
1 'polypeptide(L)'
;MSARRRFELARLFHAPVAAWFEETFAEPTRAQALGWPEIAAGRSTLVFAPTGSGKTLAAFLAAIDRLMFAPVPEQGRRCRVLYVSPLRALAVDVERNLRAPLVGIARTAGRLGVPFHVPEVGLRTGDTPAGERRRLARTPPDILITTPESLYLMLTSEA
;
A
#
# COMPACT_ATOMS: atom_id res chain seq x y z
N MET A 1 10.23 -5.31 22.43
CA MET A 1 9.11 -6.15 21.90
C MET A 1 9.23 -7.57 22.44
N SER A 2 8.13 -8.19 22.89
CA SER A 2 8.11 -9.59 23.33
C SER A 2 8.37 -10.52 22.14
N ALA A 3 9.12 -11.61 22.32
CA ALA A 3 9.38 -12.63 21.31
C ALA A 3 8.09 -13.18 20.64
N ARG A 4 6.96 -13.16 21.36
CA ARG A 4 5.65 -13.57 20.87
C ARG A 4 5.10 -12.62 19.78
N ARG A 5 5.33 -11.29 19.88
CA ARG A 5 4.88 -10.31 18.86
C ARG A 5 5.72 -10.35 17.59
N ARG A 6 7.03 -10.60 17.69
CA ARG A 6 7.89 -10.86 16.52
C ARG A 6 7.40 -12.04 15.71
N PHE A 7 7.00 -13.10 16.39
CA PHE A 7 6.48 -14.29 15.75
C PHE A 7 5.15 -14.05 15.01
N GLU A 8 4.28 -13.17 15.52
CA GLU A 8 3.02 -12.80 14.87
C GLU A 8 3.24 -12.02 13.59
N LEU A 9 4.13 -11.02 13.57
CA LEU A 9 4.46 -10.25 12.35
C LEU A 9 5.10 -11.14 11.28
N ALA A 10 6.02 -11.99 11.65
CA ALA A 10 6.67 -12.92 10.72
C ALA A 10 5.72 -14.01 10.16
N ARG A 11 4.56 -14.21 10.77
CA ARG A 11 3.49 -15.08 10.23
C ARG A 11 2.59 -14.36 9.23
N LEU A 12 2.48 -13.03 9.34
CA LEU A 12 1.58 -12.22 8.53
C LEU A 12 2.28 -11.62 7.32
N PHE A 13 3.57 -11.35 7.43
CA PHE A 13 4.35 -10.63 6.44
C PHE A 13 5.66 -11.34 6.11
N HIS A 14 6.20 -11.06 4.92
CA HIS A 14 7.55 -11.50 4.55
C HIS A 14 8.60 -10.92 5.51
N ALA A 15 9.70 -11.64 5.69
CA ALA A 15 10.75 -11.27 6.63
C ALA A 15 11.25 -9.81 6.51
N PRO A 16 11.44 -9.24 5.30
CA PRO A 16 11.86 -7.84 5.18
C PRO A 16 10.84 -6.82 5.71
N VAL A 17 9.54 -7.10 5.57
CA VAL A 17 8.47 -6.20 6.06
C VAL A 17 8.38 -6.26 7.58
N ALA A 18 8.42 -7.46 8.15
CA ALA A 18 8.42 -7.65 9.60
C ALA A 18 9.65 -6.98 10.23
N ALA A 19 10.84 -7.20 9.68
CA ALA A 19 12.08 -6.61 10.18
C ALA A 19 12.07 -5.08 10.08
N TRP A 20 11.66 -4.52 8.92
CA TRP A 20 11.53 -3.09 8.76
C TRP A 20 10.56 -2.47 9.79
N PHE A 21 9.42 -3.11 10.00
CA PHE A 21 8.44 -2.61 10.96
C PHE A 21 9.01 -2.60 12.39
N GLU A 22 9.68 -3.69 12.79
CA GLU A 22 10.31 -3.83 14.11
C GLU A 22 11.45 -2.83 14.34
N GLU A 23 12.18 -2.47 13.29
CA GLU A 23 13.24 -1.46 13.35
C GLU A 23 12.70 -0.03 13.40
N THR A 24 11.51 0.20 12.83
CA THR A 24 10.93 1.55 12.67
C THR A 24 9.98 1.91 13.80
N PHE A 25 9.24 0.94 14.32
CA PHE A 25 8.18 1.14 15.31
C PHE A 25 8.39 0.26 16.56
N ALA A 26 8.08 0.82 17.73
CA ALA A 26 8.20 0.09 19.00
C ALA A 26 7.23 -1.10 19.05
N GLU A 27 5.98 -0.90 18.61
CA GLU A 27 4.95 -1.93 18.58
C GLU A 27 3.80 -1.54 17.62
N PRO A 28 3.03 -2.53 17.13
CA PRO A 28 1.82 -2.25 16.37
C PRO A 28 0.79 -1.50 17.19
N THR A 29 0.11 -0.54 16.57
CA THR A 29 -1.08 0.08 17.18
C THR A 29 -2.21 -0.95 17.28
N ARG A 30 -3.21 -0.67 18.12
CA ARG A 30 -4.39 -1.55 18.25
C ARG A 30 -5.10 -1.76 16.91
N ALA A 31 -5.21 -0.70 16.09
CA ALA A 31 -5.82 -0.79 14.76
C ALA A 31 -5.05 -1.74 13.82
N GLN A 32 -3.71 -1.69 13.87
CA GLN A 32 -2.83 -2.57 13.11
C GLN A 32 -2.88 -4.01 13.60
N ALA A 33 -2.75 -4.23 14.91
CA ALA A 33 -2.75 -5.55 15.49
C ALA A 33 -4.06 -6.33 15.26
N LEU A 34 -5.20 -5.63 15.25
CA LEU A 34 -6.51 -6.23 14.96
C LEU A 34 -6.80 -6.34 13.46
N GLY A 35 -6.36 -5.37 12.64
CA GLY A 35 -6.67 -5.32 11.22
C GLY A 35 -5.82 -6.24 10.36
N TRP A 36 -4.53 -6.35 10.64
CA TRP A 36 -3.61 -7.12 9.78
C TRP A 36 -3.95 -8.61 9.63
N PRO A 37 -4.34 -9.36 10.66
CA PRO A 37 -4.76 -10.75 10.47
C PRO A 37 -5.94 -10.91 9.52
N GLU A 38 -6.92 -9.99 9.60
CA GLU A 38 -8.10 -10.00 8.75
C GLU A 38 -7.75 -9.65 7.29
N ILE A 39 -6.97 -8.59 7.10
CA ILE A 39 -6.52 -8.11 5.79
C ILE A 39 -5.59 -9.14 5.13
N ALA A 40 -4.67 -9.72 5.88
CA ALA A 40 -3.75 -10.74 5.37
C ALA A 40 -4.49 -12.02 4.94
N ALA A 41 -5.58 -12.35 5.63
CA ALA A 41 -6.46 -13.45 5.25
C ALA A 41 -7.39 -13.14 4.05
N GLY A 42 -7.29 -11.93 3.47
CA GLY A 42 -8.13 -11.50 2.33
C GLY A 42 -9.57 -11.18 2.68
N ARG A 43 -9.87 -10.98 3.96
CA ARG A 43 -11.24 -10.63 4.40
C ARG A 43 -11.51 -9.14 4.26
N SER A 44 -12.74 -8.79 3.86
CA SER A 44 -13.20 -7.39 3.90
C SER A 44 -13.17 -6.89 5.34
N THR A 45 -12.46 -5.77 5.56
CA THR A 45 -12.15 -5.29 6.91
C THR A 45 -12.53 -3.82 7.06
N LEU A 46 -13.36 -3.51 8.04
CA LEU A 46 -13.65 -2.14 8.45
C LEU A 46 -12.75 -1.75 9.63
N VAL A 47 -11.90 -0.73 9.42
CA VAL A 47 -11.02 -0.20 10.47
C VAL A 47 -11.54 1.14 10.96
N PHE A 48 -12.14 1.16 12.15
CA PHE A 48 -12.65 2.35 12.81
C PHE A 48 -11.73 2.73 13.97
N ALA A 49 -11.01 3.85 13.84
CA ALA A 49 -10.03 4.28 14.82
C ALA A 49 -9.75 5.80 14.70
N PRO A 50 -9.30 6.48 15.75
CA PRO A 50 -8.98 7.91 15.73
C PRO A 50 -7.91 8.28 14.69
N THR A 51 -7.81 9.57 14.37
CA THR A 51 -6.70 10.11 13.56
C THR A 51 -5.37 9.86 14.26
N GLY A 52 -4.31 9.56 13.51
CA GLY A 52 -3.00 9.24 14.08
C GLY A 52 -2.83 7.82 14.62
N SER A 53 -3.88 6.97 14.59
CA SER A 53 -3.82 5.58 15.07
C SER A 53 -3.15 4.58 14.12
N GLY A 54 -2.52 5.03 13.03
CA GLY A 54 -1.83 4.15 12.08
C GLY A 54 -2.72 3.43 11.08
N LYS A 55 -3.99 3.87 10.87
CA LYS A 55 -4.93 3.26 9.91
C LYS A 55 -4.38 3.13 8.49
N THR A 56 -3.71 4.16 8.00
CA THR A 56 -3.13 4.16 6.65
C THR A 56 -2.13 3.03 6.48
N LEU A 57 -1.20 2.89 7.43
CA LEU A 57 -0.24 1.79 7.41
C LEU A 57 -0.91 0.43 7.65
N ALA A 58 -1.98 0.37 8.46
CA ALA A 58 -2.77 -0.84 8.63
C ALA A 58 -3.34 -1.34 7.29
N ALA A 59 -3.88 -0.44 6.47
CA ALA A 59 -4.43 -0.78 5.16
C ALA A 59 -3.32 -1.15 4.15
N PHE A 60 -2.23 -0.37 4.10
CA PHE A 60 -1.24 -0.50 3.02
C PHE A 60 -0.15 -1.53 3.27
N LEU A 61 0.23 -1.84 4.52
CA LEU A 61 1.39 -2.71 4.77
C LEU A 61 1.20 -4.11 4.18
N ALA A 62 0.02 -4.69 4.32
CA ALA A 62 -0.29 -5.98 3.70
C ALA A 62 -0.33 -5.92 2.16
N ALA A 63 -0.78 -4.80 1.60
CA ALA A 63 -0.77 -4.58 0.16
C ALA A 63 0.67 -4.43 -0.36
N ILE A 64 1.50 -3.64 0.30
CA ILE A 64 2.92 -3.44 -0.02
C ILE A 64 3.66 -4.78 0.05
N ASP A 65 3.45 -5.55 1.11
CA ASP A 65 4.04 -6.88 1.27
C ASP A 65 3.74 -7.78 0.08
N ARG A 66 2.48 -7.90 -0.31
CA ARG A 66 2.06 -8.70 -1.46
C ARG A 66 2.64 -8.18 -2.78
N LEU A 67 2.65 -6.86 -2.98
CA LEU A 67 3.14 -6.25 -4.21
C LEU A 67 4.66 -6.42 -4.37
N MET A 68 5.41 -6.31 -3.28
CA MET A 68 6.87 -6.39 -3.31
C MET A 68 7.41 -7.79 -3.51
N PHE A 69 6.72 -8.81 -3.00
CA PHE A 69 7.24 -10.19 -2.94
C PHE A 69 6.46 -11.20 -3.80
N ALA A 70 5.33 -10.79 -4.41
CA ALA A 70 4.64 -11.60 -5.41
C ALA A 70 5.20 -11.35 -6.81
N PRO A 71 5.04 -12.30 -7.75
CA PRO A 71 5.38 -12.09 -9.15
C PRO A 71 4.71 -10.85 -9.72
N VAL A 72 5.47 -10.07 -10.49
CA VAL A 72 4.95 -8.87 -11.17
C VAL A 72 4.11 -9.33 -12.37
N PRO A 73 2.83 -8.97 -12.44
CA PRO A 73 1.98 -9.37 -13.57
C PRO A 73 2.32 -8.56 -14.82
N GLU A 74 1.77 -9.01 -15.96
CA GLU A 74 1.83 -8.27 -17.21
C GLU A 74 1.32 -6.83 -17.04
N GLN A 75 1.83 -5.91 -17.85
CA GLN A 75 1.62 -4.47 -17.70
C GLN A 75 0.15 -4.06 -17.61
N GLY A 76 -0.73 -4.64 -18.41
CA GLY A 76 -2.17 -4.37 -18.39
C GLY A 76 -2.90 -4.83 -17.11
N ARG A 77 -2.26 -5.68 -16.31
CA ARG A 77 -2.82 -6.22 -15.05
C ARG A 77 -2.06 -5.74 -13.80
N ARG A 78 -1.21 -4.73 -13.93
CA ARG A 78 -0.37 -4.26 -12.81
C ARG A 78 -1.14 -3.59 -11.70
N CYS A 79 -2.21 -2.85 -11.98
CA CYS A 79 -2.98 -2.16 -10.95
C CYS A 79 -3.74 -3.16 -10.07
N ARG A 80 -3.13 -3.50 -8.94
CA ARG A 80 -3.65 -4.48 -7.97
C ARG A 80 -4.19 -3.84 -6.70
N VAL A 81 -3.88 -2.57 -6.47
CA VAL A 81 -4.37 -1.81 -5.31
C VAL A 81 -4.99 -0.52 -5.80
N LEU A 82 -6.25 -0.31 -5.45
CA LEU A 82 -6.97 0.93 -5.68
C LEU A 82 -7.28 1.57 -4.32
N TYR A 83 -6.76 2.78 -4.10
CA TYR A 83 -7.09 3.59 -2.94
C TYR A 83 -7.97 4.76 -3.35
N VAL A 84 -9.18 4.82 -2.80
CA VAL A 84 -10.14 5.90 -3.08
C VAL A 84 -10.20 6.84 -1.87
N SER A 85 -9.78 8.08 -2.07
CA SER A 85 -9.80 9.13 -1.04
C SER A 85 -10.92 10.13 -1.33
N PRO A 86 -11.73 10.52 -0.34
CA PRO A 86 -12.80 11.49 -0.54
C PRO A 86 -12.29 12.90 -0.84
N LEU A 87 -11.05 13.20 -0.48
CA LEU A 87 -10.43 14.52 -0.65
C LEU A 87 -9.09 14.37 -1.37
N ARG A 88 -8.85 15.25 -2.35
CA ARG A 88 -7.59 15.33 -3.10
C ARG A 88 -6.36 15.52 -2.20
N ALA A 89 -6.45 16.41 -1.22
CA ALA A 89 -5.35 16.67 -0.29
C ALA A 89 -4.94 15.39 0.45
N LEU A 90 -5.91 14.59 0.90
CA LEU A 90 -5.64 13.30 1.54
C LEU A 90 -5.02 12.29 0.56
N ALA A 91 -5.42 12.30 -0.71
CA ALA A 91 -4.83 11.44 -1.73
C ALA A 91 -3.33 11.75 -1.94
N VAL A 92 -2.96 13.02 -1.97
CA VAL A 92 -1.55 13.48 -2.05
C VAL A 92 -0.77 13.10 -0.79
N ASP A 93 -1.35 13.27 0.39
CA ASP A 93 -0.70 12.91 1.65
C ASP A 93 -0.45 11.40 1.74
N VAL A 94 -1.41 10.60 1.30
CA VAL A 94 -1.24 9.14 1.26
C VAL A 94 -0.13 8.74 0.29
N GLU A 95 -0.06 9.31 -0.91
CA GLU A 95 1.02 9.06 -1.87
C GLU A 95 2.39 9.34 -1.24
N ARG A 96 2.54 10.49 -0.57
CA ARG A 96 3.78 10.85 0.13
C ARG A 96 4.12 9.89 1.26
N ASN A 97 3.12 9.51 2.06
CA ASN A 97 3.30 8.64 3.22
C ASN A 97 3.66 7.20 2.85
N LEU A 98 3.37 6.75 1.62
CA LEU A 98 3.79 5.43 1.13
C LEU A 98 5.27 5.36 0.76
N ARG A 99 5.93 6.48 0.49
CA ARG A 99 7.34 6.50 0.07
C ARG A 99 8.26 5.93 1.15
N ALA A 100 8.06 6.32 2.42
CA ALA A 100 8.92 5.89 3.52
C ALA A 100 8.88 4.35 3.73
N PRO A 101 7.70 3.69 3.85
CA PRO A 101 7.65 2.23 3.95
C PRO A 101 8.21 1.53 2.70
N LEU A 102 7.92 2.00 1.48
CA LEU A 102 8.44 1.39 0.26
C LEU A 102 9.97 1.40 0.22
N VAL A 103 10.59 2.55 0.50
CA VAL A 103 12.06 2.68 0.52
C VAL A 103 12.66 1.88 1.69
N GLY A 104 12.06 1.95 2.86
CA GLY A 104 12.53 1.26 4.06
C GLY A 104 12.53 -0.26 3.89
N ILE A 105 11.42 -0.82 3.41
CA ILE A 105 11.29 -2.25 3.16
C ILE A 105 12.25 -2.71 2.05
N ALA A 106 12.38 -1.93 0.95
CA ALA A 106 13.32 -2.25 -0.13
C ALA A 106 14.78 -2.34 0.38
N ARG A 107 15.19 -1.39 1.23
CA ARG A 107 16.53 -1.43 1.87
C ARG A 107 16.71 -2.66 2.75
N THR A 108 15.71 -2.98 3.55
CA THR A 108 15.75 -4.17 4.42
C THR A 108 15.79 -5.46 3.60
N ALA A 109 15.00 -5.55 2.52
CA ALA A 109 15.02 -6.69 1.61
C ALA A 109 16.39 -6.87 0.94
N GLY A 110 17.00 -5.76 0.46
CA GLY A 110 18.35 -5.80 -0.09
C GLY A 110 19.40 -6.26 0.94
N ARG A 111 19.32 -5.79 2.19
CA ARG A 111 20.20 -6.22 3.28
C ARG A 111 20.05 -7.70 3.62
N LEU A 112 18.82 -8.23 3.53
CA LEU A 112 18.52 -9.64 3.80
C LEU A 112 18.73 -10.55 2.58
N GLY A 113 19.12 -10.01 1.41
CA GLY A 113 19.29 -10.78 0.18
C GLY A 113 17.98 -11.38 -0.37
N VAL A 114 16.83 -10.82 -0.01
CA VAL A 114 15.53 -11.28 -0.48
C VAL A 114 15.16 -10.54 -1.77
N PRO A 115 14.88 -11.23 -2.88
CA PRO A 115 14.42 -10.59 -4.12
C PRO A 115 13.10 -9.86 -3.91
N PHE A 116 12.97 -8.68 -4.52
CA PHE A 116 11.77 -7.86 -4.40
C PHE A 116 11.54 -6.99 -5.65
N HIS A 117 10.32 -6.56 -5.83
CA HIS A 117 9.90 -5.52 -6.75
C HIS A 117 9.50 -4.27 -5.96
N VAL A 118 9.86 -3.07 -6.43
CA VAL A 118 9.38 -1.82 -5.82
C VAL A 118 8.08 -1.40 -6.52
N PRO A 119 6.93 -1.42 -5.81
CA PRO A 119 5.65 -1.05 -6.41
C PRO A 119 5.63 0.40 -6.89
N GLU A 120 5.12 0.63 -8.09
CA GLU A 120 4.87 1.95 -8.63
C GLU A 120 3.56 2.51 -8.06
N VAL A 121 3.60 3.75 -7.56
CA VAL A 121 2.43 4.47 -7.03
C VAL A 121 2.05 5.55 -8.02
N GLY A 122 0.79 5.54 -8.46
CA GLY A 122 0.22 6.58 -9.32
C GLY A 122 -0.91 7.33 -8.63
N LEU A 123 -0.99 8.64 -8.88
CA LEU A 123 -2.07 9.50 -8.39
C LEU A 123 -2.88 10.03 -9.57
N ARG A 124 -4.19 9.75 -9.58
CA ARG A 124 -5.13 10.31 -10.57
C ARG A 124 -6.29 11.00 -9.88
N THR A 125 -6.35 12.33 -10.04
CA THR A 125 -7.42 13.20 -9.54
C THR A 125 -7.96 14.06 -10.68
N GLY A 126 -8.97 14.87 -10.41
CA GLY A 126 -9.54 15.80 -11.39
C GLY A 126 -8.50 16.72 -12.04
N ASP A 127 -7.44 17.10 -11.31
CA ASP A 127 -6.40 18.02 -11.80
C ASP A 127 -5.20 17.32 -12.43
N THR A 128 -5.21 15.98 -12.52
CA THR A 128 -4.12 15.25 -13.18
C THR A 128 -4.06 15.68 -14.66
N PRO A 129 -2.91 16.15 -15.16
CA PRO A 129 -2.76 16.60 -16.55
C PRO A 129 -3.10 15.50 -17.56
N ALA A 130 -3.62 15.88 -18.73
CA ALA A 130 -4.05 14.93 -19.76
C ALA A 130 -2.92 13.98 -20.20
N GLY A 131 -1.67 14.46 -20.28
CA GLY A 131 -0.50 13.63 -20.59
C GLY A 131 -0.27 12.53 -19.54
N GLU A 132 -0.38 12.88 -18.27
CA GLU A 132 -0.23 11.96 -17.15
C GLU A 132 -1.39 10.95 -17.10
N ARG A 133 -2.62 11.38 -17.36
CA ARG A 133 -3.78 10.46 -17.45
C ARG A 133 -3.55 9.42 -18.54
N ARG A 134 -3.05 9.82 -19.72
CA ARG A 134 -2.69 8.89 -20.82
C ARG A 134 -1.55 7.94 -20.42
N ARG A 135 -0.54 8.45 -19.69
CA ARG A 135 0.55 7.62 -19.17
C ARG A 135 0.00 6.54 -18.23
N LEU A 136 -0.80 6.92 -17.25
CA LEU A 136 -1.40 6.00 -16.27
C LEU A 136 -2.33 4.96 -16.93
N ALA A 137 -3.00 5.31 -18.03
CA ALA A 137 -3.83 4.37 -18.78
C ALA A 137 -2.99 3.35 -19.58
N ARG A 138 -1.86 3.78 -20.16
CA ARG A 138 -0.96 2.89 -20.93
C ARG A 138 -0.08 2.04 -20.03
N THR A 139 0.37 2.62 -18.92
CA THR A 139 1.29 2.00 -17.97
C THR A 139 0.67 2.11 -16.58
N PRO A 140 -0.29 1.22 -16.24
CA PRO A 140 -0.93 1.24 -14.94
C PRO A 140 0.08 1.03 -13.82
N PRO A 141 0.03 1.83 -12.73
CA PRO A 141 0.85 1.62 -11.54
C PRO A 141 0.38 0.40 -10.76
N ASP A 142 1.20 -0.12 -9.86
CA ASP A 142 0.80 -1.21 -8.95
C ASP A 142 -0.25 -0.74 -7.93
N ILE A 143 -0.14 0.51 -7.48
CA ILE A 143 -1.06 1.19 -6.56
C ILE A 143 -1.59 2.45 -7.24
N LEU A 144 -2.89 2.52 -7.47
CA LEU A 144 -3.55 3.72 -7.97
C LEU A 144 -4.30 4.41 -6.83
N ILE A 145 -3.94 5.66 -6.59
CA ILE A 145 -4.62 6.55 -5.65
C ILE A 145 -5.51 7.50 -6.43
N THR A 146 -6.79 7.61 -6.06
CA THR A 146 -7.75 8.41 -6.81
C THR A 146 -8.84 9.00 -5.90
N THR A 147 -9.73 9.82 -6.46
CA THR A 147 -10.95 10.31 -5.81
C THR A 147 -12.19 9.63 -6.38
N PRO A 148 -13.34 9.64 -5.68
CA PRO A 148 -14.58 9.03 -6.18
C PRO A 148 -15.01 9.56 -7.54
N GLU A 149 -14.88 10.87 -7.77
CA GLU A 149 -15.25 11.53 -9.05
C GLU A 149 -14.35 11.05 -10.18
N SER A 150 -13.04 10.97 -9.93
CA SER A 150 -12.08 10.49 -10.93
C SER A 150 -12.26 9.01 -11.21
N LEU A 151 -12.58 8.21 -10.20
CA LEU A 151 -12.92 6.79 -10.37
C LEU A 151 -14.18 6.62 -11.22
N TYR A 152 -15.23 7.39 -10.92
CA TYR A 152 -16.45 7.36 -11.71
C TYR A 152 -16.16 7.65 -13.19
N LEU A 153 -15.38 8.71 -13.48
CA LEU A 153 -15.00 9.05 -14.84
C LEU A 153 -14.18 7.94 -15.53
N MET A 154 -13.29 7.26 -14.80
CA MET A 154 -12.54 6.12 -15.35
C MET A 154 -13.45 4.92 -15.71
N LEU A 155 -14.48 4.69 -14.93
CA LEU A 155 -15.41 3.56 -15.14
C LEU A 155 -16.46 3.84 -16.22
N THR A 156 -16.75 5.12 -16.50
CA THR A 156 -17.83 5.53 -17.43
C THR A 156 -17.32 6.14 -18.73
N SER A 157 -16.02 6.46 -18.84
CA SER A 157 -15.44 6.93 -20.10
C SER A 157 -14.96 5.72 -20.92
N GLU A 158 -15.29 5.72 -22.20
CA GLU A 158 -14.62 4.85 -23.16
C GLU A 158 -13.12 5.22 -23.18
N ALA A 159 -12.27 4.27 -22.82
CA ALA A 159 -10.82 4.45 -22.77
C ALA A 159 -10.21 4.32 -24.17
#